data_243557a8b02a1c8f5371c29f9a670973
#
_entry.id   243557a8b02a1c8f5371c29f9a670973
#
_cell.length_a   1.000
_cell.length_b   1.000
_cell.length_c   1.000
_cell.angle_alpha   90.00
_cell.angle_beta   90.00
_cell.angle_gamma   90.00
#
_symmetry.space_group_name_H-M   'P 1'
#
loop_
_entity.id
_entity.type
_entity.pdbx_description
1 polymer ?
#
loop_
_entity_poly.entity_id
_entity_poly.type
_entity_poly.pdbx_seq_one_letter_code
_entity_poly.pdbx_strand_id
1 'polypeptide(L)'
;GYLLDKVRLSKKEKWVYTRVAYRDESIYYNLNDSKSQTVKISDNGCTVVSAKHFFDEYFVMYSTTSMGAQKKPVEENDGRSLMDLLKPYINLKESEQILLVVTIITWFIADIPKPVIVLLGGQGTGKTTLSRMIKMIVDPSDCYAYTMPKSKEDLNVALANNYLLAIDNVSVLPKDTSDLLCSAVTGASSITRTLFTNNEVSIVTFQNALLINGITISNFKPDF
;
A
#
# COMPACT_ATOMS: atom_id res chain seq x y z
N GLY A 1 0.86 -15.51 -28.55
CA GLY A 1 1.71 -16.41 -29.18
C GLY A 1 2.45 -17.38 -28.26
N TYR A 2 3.39 -18.10 -28.83
CA TYR A 2 4.11 -19.26 -28.27
C TYR A 2 4.64 -19.10 -26.81
N LEU A 3 5.13 -17.91 -26.42
CA LEU A 3 5.63 -17.65 -25.05
C LEU A 3 4.49 -17.62 -24.02
N LEU A 4 3.35 -17.03 -24.38
CA LEU A 4 2.17 -16.99 -23.51
C LEU A 4 1.57 -18.39 -23.32
N ASP A 5 1.54 -19.20 -24.37
CA ASP A 5 1.05 -20.57 -24.30
C ASP A 5 1.97 -21.46 -23.44
N LYS A 6 3.29 -21.24 -23.52
CA LYS A 6 4.27 -21.95 -22.69
C LYS A 6 4.16 -21.57 -21.21
N VAL A 7 3.87 -20.32 -20.89
CA VAL A 7 3.60 -19.86 -19.53
C VAL A 7 2.29 -20.46 -18.99
N ARG A 8 1.22 -20.48 -19.80
CA ARG A 8 -0.08 -21.10 -19.42
C ARG A 8 0.04 -22.60 -19.18
N LEU A 9 0.86 -23.30 -19.97
CA LEU A 9 1.08 -24.75 -19.82
C LEU A 9 1.99 -25.11 -18.63
N SER A 10 2.78 -24.19 -18.12
CA SER A 10 3.73 -24.47 -17.04
C SER A 10 3.08 -24.72 -15.69
N LYS A 11 1.81 -24.33 -15.49
CA LYS A 11 1.04 -24.41 -14.21
C LYS A 11 1.80 -23.89 -12.98
N LYS A 12 2.84 -23.08 -13.18
CA LYS A 12 3.60 -22.46 -12.09
C LYS A 12 2.90 -21.18 -11.68
N GLU A 13 2.20 -21.24 -10.56
CA GLU A 13 1.62 -20.07 -9.91
C GLU A 13 2.69 -19.42 -9.04
N LYS A 14 2.77 -18.09 -9.08
CA LYS A 14 3.65 -17.30 -8.21
C LYS A 14 2.82 -16.22 -7.50
N TRP A 15 3.09 -16.05 -6.24
CA TRP A 15 2.57 -14.90 -5.51
C TRP A 15 3.31 -13.65 -5.96
N VAL A 16 2.55 -12.60 -6.27
CA VAL A 16 3.10 -11.32 -6.72
C VAL A 16 2.76 -10.26 -5.69
N TYR A 17 3.79 -9.68 -5.11
CA TYR A 17 3.67 -8.58 -4.16
C TYR A 17 4.25 -7.31 -4.76
N THR A 18 3.75 -6.15 -4.36
CA THR A 18 4.27 -4.86 -4.82
C THR A 18 5.30 -4.28 -3.85
N ARG A 19 4.87 -3.82 -2.70
CA ARG A 19 5.74 -3.12 -1.74
C ARG A 19 6.14 -3.99 -0.56
N VAL A 20 5.20 -4.77 -0.02
CA VAL A 20 5.41 -5.60 1.17
C VAL A 20 4.99 -7.03 0.88
N ALA A 21 5.80 -7.98 1.32
CA ALA A 21 5.50 -9.41 1.29
C ALA A 21 5.82 -10.03 2.65
N TYR A 22 5.16 -11.14 2.97
CA TYR A 22 5.51 -11.97 4.11
C TYR A 22 5.79 -13.38 3.63
N ARG A 23 6.97 -13.91 3.97
CA ARG A 23 7.39 -15.27 3.60
C ARG A 23 8.44 -15.77 4.57
N ASP A 24 8.40 -17.05 4.89
CA ASP A 24 9.40 -17.73 5.72
C ASP A 24 9.71 -16.92 7.00
N GLU A 25 8.65 -16.58 7.76
CA GLU A 25 8.71 -15.81 9.01
C GLU A 25 9.45 -14.47 8.88
N SER A 26 9.49 -13.91 7.67
CA SER A 26 10.15 -12.65 7.39
C SER A 26 9.26 -11.71 6.59
N ILE A 27 9.37 -10.43 6.89
CA ILE A 27 8.77 -9.34 6.12
C ILE A 27 9.79 -8.88 5.07
N TYR A 28 9.34 -8.69 3.85
CA TYR A 28 10.13 -8.18 2.75
C TYR A 28 9.54 -6.86 2.28
N TYR A 29 10.36 -5.82 2.25
CA TYR A 29 9.97 -4.51 1.78
C TYR A 29 10.77 -4.13 0.53
N ASN A 30 10.07 -3.93 -0.59
CA ASN A 30 10.68 -3.57 -1.87
C ASN A 30 11.15 -2.12 -1.85
N LEU A 31 12.45 -1.87 -1.98
CA LEU A 31 12.99 -0.52 -2.09
C LEU A 31 12.72 0.12 -3.44
N ASN A 32 12.46 -0.67 -4.47
CA ASN A 32 12.29 -0.20 -5.85
C ASN A 32 13.44 0.71 -6.30
N ASP A 33 14.63 0.43 -5.84
CA ASP A 33 15.84 1.16 -6.20
C ASP A 33 16.48 0.64 -7.50
N SER A 34 17.44 1.36 -8.04
CA SER A 34 18.15 0.97 -9.27
C SER A 34 18.93 -0.35 -9.16
N LYS A 35 19.11 -0.87 -7.95
CA LYS A 35 19.80 -2.14 -7.67
C LYS A 35 18.84 -3.29 -7.41
N SER A 36 17.53 -3.05 -7.50
CA SER A 36 16.48 -4.03 -7.18
C SER A 36 16.69 -4.65 -5.79
N GLN A 37 16.82 -3.80 -4.77
CA GLN A 37 17.06 -4.23 -3.41
C GLN A 37 15.76 -4.31 -2.61
N THR A 38 15.75 -5.22 -1.65
CA THR A 38 14.63 -5.48 -0.73
C THR A 38 15.17 -5.49 0.70
N VAL A 39 14.44 -4.90 1.62
CA VAL A 39 14.72 -5.02 3.05
C VAL A 39 14.06 -6.28 3.55
N LYS A 40 14.83 -7.18 4.13
CA LYS A 40 14.34 -8.35 4.86
C LYS A 40 14.36 -8.05 6.34
N ILE A 41 13.23 -8.23 7.01
CA ILE A 41 13.03 -8.04 8.45
C ILE A 41 12.61 -9.39 9.04
N SER A 42 13.37 -9.88 10.00
CA SER A 42 13.11 -11.14 10.71
C SER A 42 13.41 -10.98 12.19
N ASP A 43 13.26 -12.03 12.97
CA ASP A 43 13.72 -12.11 14.37
C ASP A 43 15.21 -11.83 14.55
N ASN A 44 16.02 -12.09 13.51
CA ASN A 44 17.46 -11.84 13.50
C ASN A 44 17.81 -10.38 13.09
N GLY A 45 16.82 -9.52 12.94
CA GLY A 45 17.00 -8.10 12.62
C GLY A 45 16.66 -7.74 11.18
N CYS A 46 17.24 -6.63 10.70
CA CYS A 46 16.96 -6.01 9.42
C CYS A 46 18.20 -6.10 8.51
N THR A 47 18.03 -6.63 7.30
CA THR A 47 19.10 -6.74 6.31
C THR A 47 18.62 -6.30 4.93
N VAL A 48 19.52 -5.72 4.14
CA VAL A 48 19.25 -5.36 2.75
C VAL A 48 19.79 -6.44 1.82
N VAL A 49 18.90 -7.01 1.02
CA VAL A 49 19.17 -8.17 0.16
C VAL A 49 18.85 -7.82 -1.29
N SER A 50 19.50 -8.49 -2.24
CA SER A 50 19.18 -8.30 -3.65
C SER A 50 17.90 -9.05 -4.01
N ALA A 51 16.95 -8.41 -4.68
CA ALA A 51 15.72 -9.06 -5.16
C ALA A 51 16.01 -10.26 -6.08
N LYS A 52 17.17 -10.29 -6.74
CA LYS A 52 17.60 -11.44 -7.56
C LYS A 52 17.72 -12.74 -6.77
N HIS A 53 17.92 -12.68 -5.46
CA HIS A 53 18.01 -13.86 -4.59
C HIS A 53 16.63 -14.38 -4.15
N PHE A 54 15.55 -13.61 -4.39
CA PHE A 54 14.17 -13.96 -4.01
C PHE A 54 13.32 -14.43 -5.19
N PHE A 55 13.90 -14.53 -6.38
CA PHE A 55 13.25 -15.24 -7.48
C PHE A 55 13.26 -16.77 -7.22
N ASP A 56 13.01 -17.12 -5.97
CA ASP A 56 12.62 -18.48 -5.64
C ASP A 56 11.30 -18.81 -6.35
N GLU A 57 11.04 -20.09 -6.53
CA GLU A 57 9.96 -20.59 -7.37
C GLU A 57 8.56 -20.08 -6.99
N TYR A 58 8.40 -19.35 -5.87
CA TYR A 58 7.12 -19.13 -5.23
C TYR A 58 6.61 -17.68 -5.14
N PHE A 59 7.46 -16.65 -5.10
CA PHE A 59 6.97 -15.26 -5.09
C PHE A 59 7.89 -14.28 -5.83
N VAL A 60 7.30 -13.16 -6.25
CA VAL A 60 7.98 -12.09 -6.98
C VAL A 60 7.59 -10.74 -6.38
N MET A 61 8.57 -9.87 -6.14
CA MET A 61 8.33 -8.46 -5.86
C MET A 61 8.22 -7.71 -7.19
N TYR A 62 7.05 -7.14 -7.45
CA TYR A 62 6.75 -6.40 -8.68
C TYR A 62 6.76 -4.90 -8.40
N SER A 63 7.39 -4.14 -9.29
CA SER A 63 7.40 -2.68 -9.24
C SER A 63 6.38 -2.13 -10.23
N THR A 64 5.41 -1.35 -9.73
CA THR A 64 4.45 -0.65 -10.59
C THR A 64 5.09 0.61 -11.17
N THR A 65 4.51 1.15 -12.23
CA THR A 65 5.04 2.35 -12.91
C THR A 65 4.99 3.61 -12.04
N SER A 66 4.08 3.67 -11.07
CA SER A 66 3.94 4.80 -10.15
C SER A 66 4.78 4.67 -8.89
N MET A 67 5.37 3.50 -8.66
CA MET A 67 6.13 3.21 -7.44
C MET A 67 7.47 3.95 -7.44
N GLY A 68 7.68 4.83 -6.47
CA GLY A 68 8.94 5.54 -6.23
C GLY A 68 9.95 4.67 -5.46
N ALA A 69 11.23 5.03 -5.59
CA ALA A 69 12.29 4.40 -4.82
C ALA A 69 12.26 4.83 -3.36
N GLN A 70 12.47 3.87 -2.44
CA GLN A 70 12.66 4.14 -1.02
C GLN A 70 14.15 4.14 -0.69
N LYS A 71 14.53 4.96 0.28
CA LYS A 71 15.88 4.97 0.83
C LYS A 71 16.13 3.71 1.66
N LYS A 72 17.37 3.26 1.67
CA LYS A 72 17.78 2.17 2.57
C LYS A 72 17.57 2.58 4.02
N PRO A 73 17.15 1.66 4.88
CA PRO A 73 17.13 1.91 6.31
C PRO A 73 18.56 2.19 6.80
N VAL A 74 18.68 3.16 7.67
CA VAL A 74 19.93 3.50 8.37
C VAL A 74 19.68 3.21 9.84
N GLU A 75 20.61 2.49 10.44
CA GLU A 75 20.58 2.26 11.88
C GLU A 75 21.16 3.50 12.57
N GLU A 76 20.30 4.28 13.22
CA GLU A 76 20.71 5.40 14.06
C GLU A 76 20.61 4.95 15.51
N ASN A 77 21.75 4.88 16.21
CA ASN A 77 21.79 4.44 17.63
C ASN A 77 21.56 5.61 18.61
N ASP A 78 20.69 6.54 18.24
CA ASP A 78 20.36 7.70 19.11
C ASP A 78 19.18 7.43 20.08
N GLY A 79 18.62 6.22 20.01
CA GLY A 79 17.52 5.78 20.88
C GLY A 79 16.15 6.38 20.57
N ARG A 80 16.02 7.18 19.49
CA ARG A 80 14.73 7.76 19.11
C ARG A 80 13.80 6.72 18.48
N SER A 81 12.56 6.73 18.94
CA SER A 81 11.48 5.94 18.34
C SER A 81 10.92 6.60 17.08
N LEU A 82 10.15 5.87 16.28
CA LEU A 82 9.39 6.43 15.15
C LEU A 82 8.46 7.57 15.64
N MET A 83 7.90 7.44 16.83
CA MET A 83 7.08 8.49 17.46
C MET A 83 7.90 9.77 17.67
N ASP A 84 9.10 9.68 18.22
CA ASP A 84 9.96 10.83 18.46
C ASP A 84 10.36 11.53 17.15
N LEU A 85 10.56 10.76 16.10
CA LEU A 85 10.88 11.29 14.77
C LEU A 85 9.69 12.00 14.11
N LEU A 86 8.46 11.51 14.31
CA LEU A 86 7.25 12.07 13.71
C LEU A 86 6.69 13.26 14.50
N LYS A 87 6.80 13.25 15.84
CA LYS A 87 6.20 14.22 16.74
C LYS A 87 6.43 15.70 16.36
N PRO A 88 7.61 16.14 15.89
CA PRO A 88 7.83 17.52 15.50
C PRO A 88 7.03 17.98 14.27
N TYR A 89 6.52 17.03 13.47
CA TYR A 89 5.87 17.29 12.20
C TYR A 89 4.36 17.06 12.19
N ILE A 90 3.82 16.51 13.30
CA ILE A 90 2.41 16.15 13.40
C ILE A 90 1.73 16.94 14.52
N ASN A 91 0.58 17.53 14.20
CA ASN A 91 -0.25 18.26 15.18
C ASN A 91 -1.49 17.43 15.53
N LEU A 92 -1.25 16.31 16.22
CA LEU A 92 -2.28 15.38 16.68
C LEU A 92 -2.20 15.23 18.20
N LYS A 93 -3.29 14.84 18.85
CA LYS A 93 -3.29 14.47 20.26
C LYS A 93 -2.43 13.23 20.47
N GLU A 94 -1.90 13.04 21.66
CA GLU A 94 -1.00 11.92 21.96
C GLU A 94 -1.61 10.56 21.63
N SER A 95 -2.89 10.34 21.98
CA SER A 95 -3.61 9.11 21.64
C SER A 95 -3.73 8.88 20.11
N GLU A 96 -3.93 9.95 19.35
CA GLU A 96 -4.01 9.90 17.90
C GLU A 96 -2.62 9.65 17.27
N GLN A 97 -1.55 10.19 17.89
CA GLN A 97 -0.18 9.92 17.44
C GLN A 97 0.18 8.44 17.62
N ILE A 98 -0.18 7.85 18.77
CA ILE A 98 0.03 6.41 19.02
C ILE A 98 -0.72 5.59 17.99
N LEU A 99 -2.01 5.90 17.77
CA LEU A 99 -2.83 5.19 16.78
C LEU A 99 -2.25 5.29 15.36
N LEU A 100 -1.77 6.48 14.98
CA LEU A 100 -1.11 6.72 13.69
C LEU A 100 0.14 5.82 13.52
N VAL A 101 1.02 5.80 14.52
CA VAL A 101 2.26 5.00 14.47
C VAL A 101 1.95 3.51 14.42
N VAL A 102 1.03 3.02 15.25
CA VAL A 102 0.61 1.61 15.23
C VAL A 102 0.01 1.23 13.87
N THR A 103 -0.82 2.10 13.29
CA THR A 103 -1.39 1.87 11.95
C THR A 103 -0.29 1.82 10.89
N ILE A 104 0.66 2.74 10.90
CA ILE A 104 1.78 2.72 9.95
C ILE A 104 2.57 1.42 10.07
N ILE A 105 2.90 0.98 11.29
CA ILE A 105 3.61 -0.28 11.52
C ILE A 105 2.79 -1.47 10.99
N THR A 106 1.48 -1.50 11.24
CA THR A 106 0.58 -2.54 10.76
C THR A 106 0.58 -2.64 9.23
N TRP A 107 0.77 -1.54 8.52
CA TRP A 107 0.85 -1.55 7.06
C TRP A 107 2.12 -2.23 6.52
N PHE A 108 3.15 -2.42 7.32
CA PHE A 108 4.32 -3.21 6.93
C PHE A 108 4.15 -4.73 7.16
N ILE A 109 3.03 -5.16 7.70
CA ILE A 109 2.70 -6.59 7.86
C ILE A 109 1.84 -7.00 6.66
N ALA A 110 2.33 -7.89 5.80
CA ALA A 110 1.54 -8.43 4.69
C ALA A 110 0.44 -9.38 5.18
N ASP A 111 -0.50 -9.69 4.32
CA ASP A 111 -1.52 -10.75 4.48
C ASP A 111 -2.46 -10.59 5.70
N ILE A 112 -2.59 -9.37 6.21
CA ILE A 112 -3.58 -9.02 7.23
C ILE A 112 -4.44 -7.85 6.76
N PRO A 113 -5.69 -7.72 7.22
CA PRO A 113 -6.51 -6.53 6.96
C PRO A 113 -5.79 -5.25 7.38
N LYS A 114 -5.88 -4.21 6.54
CA LYS A 114 -5.19 -2.94 6.78
C LYS A 114 -6.15 -1.94 7.42
N PRO A 115 -5.83 -1.39 8.60
CA PRO A 115 -6.62 -0.30 9.14
C PRO A 115 -6.53 0.92 8.23
N VAL A 116 -7.63 1.66 8.10
CA VAL A 116 -7.72 2.88 7.28
C VAL A 116 -7.38 4.09 8.11
N ILE A 117 -6.52 4.98 7.59
CA ILE A 117 -6.32 6.29 8.19
C ILE A 117 -7.28 7.28 7.55
N VAL A 118 -8.07 7.96 8.38
CA VAL A 118 -8.96 9.05 7.97
C VAL A 118 -8.53 10.33 8.69
N LEU A 119 -8.02 11.30 7.91
CA LEU A 119 -7.60 12.60 8.42
C LEU A 119 -8.71 13.63 8.22
N LEU A 120 -9.33 14.05 9.29
CA LEU A 120 -10.38 15.07 9.28
C LEU A 120 -9.89 16.38 9.92
N GLY A 121 -10.35 17.50 9.39
CA GLY A 121 -10.03 18.81 9.94
C GLY A 121 -10.26 19.94 8.95
N GLY A 122 -10.27 21.16 9.46
CA GLY A 122 -10.46 22.38 8.65
C GLY A 122 -9.40 22.57 7.56
N GLN A 123 -9.61 23.58 6.73
CA GLN A 123 -8.62 23.98 5.74
C GLN A 123 -7.35 24.51 6.44
N GLY A 124 -6.18 24.21 5.88
CA GLY A 124 -4.89 24.69 6.42
C GLY A 124 -4.36 23.92 7.63
N THR A 125 -5.01 22.84 8.09
CA THR A 125 -4.58 22.05 9.26
C THR A 125 -3.44 21.04 8.99
N GLY A 126 -2.85 21.05 7.81
CA GLY A 126 -1.70 20.19 7.48
C GLY A 126 -2.03 18.76 7.03
N LYS A 127 -3.31 18.41 6.80
CA LYS A 127 -3.72 17.05 6.39
C LYS A 127 -2.98 16.53 5.16
N THR A 128 -2.94 17.34 4.10
CA THR A 128 -2.25 16.95 2.86
C THR A 128 -0.75 16.77 3.07
N THR A 129 -0.13 17.59 3.93
CA THR A 129 1.29 17.45 4.28
C THR A 129 1.53 16.16 5.03
N LEU A 130 0.70 15.85 6.03
CA LEU A 130 0.76 14.59 6.78
C LEU A 130 0.53 13.39 5.87
N SER A 131 -0.46 13.44 4.96
CA SER A 131 -0.70 12.39 3.96
C SER A 131 0.52 12.12 3.10
N ARG A 132 1.19 13.16 2.62
CA ARG A 132 2.43 13.04 1.83
C ARG A 132 3.56 12.41 2.64
N MET A 133 3.74 12.82 3.89
CA MET A 133 4.76 12.24 4.77
C MET A 133 4.52 10.74 4.97
N ILE A 134 3.30 10.36 5.29
CA ILE A 134 2.92 8.94 5.46
C ILE A 134 3.15 8.15 4.16
N LYS A 135 2.73 8.71 3.01
CA LYS A 135 2.95 8.09 1.71
C LYS A 135 4.44 7.90 1.43
N MET A 136 5.28 8.87 1.72
CA MET A 136 6.73 8.77 1.54
C MET A 136 7.38 7.73 2.45
N ILE A 137 6.86 7.54 3.67
CA ILE A 137 7.36 6.53 4.61
C ILE A 137 7.00 5.12 4.15
N VAL A 138 5.75 4.91 3.75
CA VAL A 138 5.20 3.57 3.52
C VAL A 138 5.32 3.14 2.06
N ASP A 139 5.00 4.01 1.13
CA ASP A 139 4.93 3.69 -0.30
C ASP A 139 5.24 4.93 -1.15
N PRO A 140 6.51 5.36 -1.23
CA PRO A 140 6.93 6.47 -2.07
C PRO A 140 6.42 6.33 -3.50
N SER A 141 5.92 7.42 -4.06
CA SER A 141 5.33 7.45 -5.39
C SER A 141 5.44 8.87 -5.96
N ASP A 142 5.50 9.00 -7.28
CA ASP A 142 5.46 10.30 -7.96
C ASP A 142 4.10 10.99 -7.77
N CYS A 143 3.03 10.21 -7.58
CA CYS A 143 1.71 10.69 -7.21
C CYS A 143 1.47 10.48 -5.71
N TYR A 144 1.52 11.55 -4.93
CA TYR A 144 1.36 11.46 -3.47
C TYR A 144 -0.09 11.26 -3.01
N ALA A 145 -1.06 11.72 -3.78
CA ALA A 145 -2.47 11.54 -3.49
C ALA A 145 -3.31 11.69 -4.76
N TYR A 146 -4.40 10.97 -4.82
CA TYR A 146 -5.38 11.02 -5.88
C TYR A 146 -6.61 11.81 -5.44
N THR A 147 -7.29 12.45 -6.38
CA THR A 147 -8.68 12.83 -6.16
C THR A 147 -9.54 11.56 -6.19
N MET A 148 -10.75 11.63 -5.60
CA MET A 148 -11.68 10.49 -5.62
C MET A 148 -11.89 10.01 -7.06
N PRO A 149 -11.59 8.73 -7.37
CA PRO A 149 -11.84 8.15 -8.69
C PRO A 149 -13.32 8.24 -9.08
N LYS A 150 -13.61 8.50 -10.35
CA LYS A 150 -14.98 8.70 -10.85
C LYS A 150 -15.68 7.39 -11.20
N SER A 151 -14.93 6.35 -11.47
CA SER A 151 -15.44 5.02 -11.82
C SER A 151 -14.80 3.92 -10.97
N LYS A 152 -15.44 2.75 -10.94
CA LYS A 152 -14.86 1.56 -10.29
C LYS A 152 -13.60 1.07 -11.01
N GLU A 153 -13.57 1.23 -12.32
CA GLU A 153 -12.42 0.88 -13.17
C GLU A 153 -11.21 1.73 -12.83
N ASP A 154 -11.38 3.06 -12.70
CA ASP A 154 -10.31 3.98 -12.29
C ASP A 154 -9.81 3.64 -10.89
N LEU A 155 -10.71 3.29 -9.97
CA LEU A 155 -10.36 2.90 -8.62
C LEU A 155 -9.58 1.58 -8.60
N ASN A 156 -9.98 0.59 -9.39
CA ASN A 156 -9.23 -0.67 -9.54
C ASN A 156 -7.82 -0.43 -10.11
N VAL A 157 -7.68 0.46 -11.09
CA VAL A 157 -6.36 0.85 -11.62
C VAL A 157 -5.52 1.53 -10.54
N ALA A 158 -6.11 2.43 -9.75
CA ALA A 158 -5.41 3.10 -8.66
C ALA A 158 -4.95 2.10 -7.57
N LEU A 159 -5.81 1.16 -7.19
CA LEU A 159 -5.50 0.09 -6.23
C LEU A 159 -4.39 -0.83 -6.76
N ALA A 160 -4.45 -1.24 -8.02
CA ALA A 160 -3.45 -2.12 -8.63
C ALA A 160 -2.04 -1.48 -8.71
N ASN A 161 -1.97 -0.16 -8.78
CA ASN A 161 -0.71 0.57 -8.94
C ASN A 161 -0.13 1.16 -7.64
N ASN A 162 -0.84 1.06 -6.52
CA ASN A 162 -0.39 1.61 -5.25
C ASN A 162 -0.50 0.56 -4.14
N TYR A 163 0.51 0.43 -3.33
CA TYR A 163 0.41 -0.31 -2.06
C TYR A 163 -0.37 0.49 -1.01
N LEU A 164 -0.04 1.77 -0.86
CA LEU A 164 -0.80 2.74 -0.09
C LEU A 164 -1.54 3.68 -1.04
N LEU A 165 -2.85 3.54 -1.13
CA LEU A 165 -3.68 4.48 -1.86
C LEU A 165 -4.05 5.66 -0.95
N ALA A 166 -3.60 6.86 -1.31
CA ALA A 166 -3.97 8.09 -0.63
C ALA A 166 -4.99 8.87 -1.48
N ILE A 167 -6.14 9.22 -0.88
CA ILE A 167 -7.21 9.97 -1.54
C ILE A 167 -7.40 11.30 -0.81
N ASP A 168 -7.23 12.39 -1.55
CA ASP A 168 -7.26 13.76 -1.00
C ASP A 168 -8.62 14.44 -1.26
N ASN A 169 -9.00 15.30 -0.32
CA ASN A 169 -10.16 16.20 -0.42
C ASN A 169 -11.50 15.48 -0.65
N VAL A 170 -11.72 14.41 0.10
CA VAL A 170 -12.97 13.66 0.07
C VAL A 170 -14.03 14.36 0.90
N SER A 171 -15.18 14.63 0.32
CA SER A 171 -16.35 15.19 1.02
C SER A 171 -17.49 14.18 1.17
N VAL A 172 -17.63 13.29 0.20
CA VAL A 172 -18.67 12.24 0.18
C VAL A 172 -18.01 10.95 -0.27
N LEU A 173 -18.30 9.85 0.40
CA LEU A 173 -17.87 8.52 0.00
C LEU A 173 -19.10 7.76 -0.60
N PRO A 174 -19.17 7.59 -1.94
CA PRO A 174 -20.27 6.85 -2.55
C PRO A 174 -20.30 5.40 -2.03
N LYS A 175 -21.49 4.83 -1.84
CA LYS A 175 -21.68 3.49 -1.28
C LYS A 175 -20.84 2.44 -1.99
N ASP A 176 -20.91 2.41 -3.32
CA ASP A 176 -20.21 1.42 -4.15
C ASP A 176 -18.68 1.57 -4.07
N THR A 177 -18.20 2.79 -3.93
CA THR A 177 -16.78 3.09 -3.71
C THR A 177 -16.34 2.66 -2.33
N SER A 178 -17.13 2.91 -1.30
CA SER A 178 -16.90 2.45 0.06
C SER A 178 -16.76 0.93 0.10
N ASP A 179 -17.69 0.19 -0.52
CA ASP A 179 -17.67 -1.28 -0.57
C ASP A 179 -16.39 -1.83 -1.23
N LEU A 180 -15.97 -1.20 -2.34
CA LEU A 180 -14.72 -1.60 -3.01
C LEU A 180 -13.48 -1.30 -2.18
N LEU A 181 -13.45 -0.15 -1.50
CA LEU A 181 -12.35 0.20 -0.60
C LEU A 181 -12.28 -0.72 0.62
N CYS A 182 -13.43 -1.05 1.23
CA CYS A 182 -13.49 -2.06 2.31
C CYS A 182 -12.93 -3.41 1.84
N SER A 183 -13.32 -3.86 0.65
CA SER A 183 -12.81 -5.09 0.04
C SER A 183 -11.30 -5.02 -0.18
N ALA A 184 -10.79 -3.87 -0.64
CA ALA A 184 -9.38 -3.67 -0.91
C ALA A 184 -8.51 -3.71 0.36
N VAL A 185 -8.98 -3.23 1.51
CA VAL A 185 -8.22 -3.25 2.76
C VAL A 185 -8.30 -4.58 3.50
N THR A 186 -9.35 -5.36 3.27
CA THR A 186 -9.56 -6.67 3.91
C THR A 186 -8.95 -7.84 3.11
N GLY A 187 -8.51 -7.61 1.88
CA GLY A 187 -7.93 -8.66 1.03
C GLY A 187 -8.98 -9.47 0.26
N ALA A 188 -10.17 -8.92 0.05
CA ALA A 188 -11.19 -9.58 -0.77
C ALA A 188 -10.81 -9.53 -2.26
N SER A 189 -11.11 -10.63 -2.96
CA SER A 189 -10.86 -10.73 -4.39
C SER A 189 -11.94 -10.02 -5.19
N SER A 190 -11.54 -9.26 -6.18
CA SER A 190 -12.42 -8.60 -7.16
C SER A 190 -12.32 -9.32 -8.50
N ILE A 191 -13.45 -9.53 -9.16
CA ILE A 191 -13.51 -10.09 -10.50
C ILE A 191 -13.52 -8.93 -11.49
N THR A 192 -12.49 -8.85 -12.33
CA THR A 192 -12.41 -7.86 -13.41
C THR A 192 -12.37 -8.55 -14.76
N ARG A 193 -12.95 -7.91 -15.79
CA ARG A 193 -12.80 -8.40 -17.16
C ARG A 193 -11.43 -8.00 -17.69
N THR A 194 -10.74 -8.93 -18.33
CA THR A 194 -9.48 -8.62 -19.02
C THR A 194 -9.77 -7.73 -20.21
N LEU A 195 -9.11 -6.57 -20.30
CA LEU A 195 -9.18 -5.71 -21.47
C LEU A 195 -8.67 -6.47 -22.71
N PHE A 196 -9.45 -6.43 -23.80
CA PHE A 196 -9.15 -7.05 -25.13
C PHE A 196 -9.44 -8.55 -25.26
N THR A 197 -10.07 -9.23 -24.30
CA THR A 197 -10.58 -10.59 -24.49
C THR A 197 -12.02 -10.68 -24.02
N ASN A 198 -12.94 -11.07 -24.90
CA ASN A 198 -14.38 -11.09 -24.60
C ASN A 198 -14.80 -12.13 -23.55
N ASN A 199 -13.95 -13.09 -23.20
CA ASN A 199 -14.29 -14.24 -22.35
C ASN A 199 -13.27 -14.55 -21.23
N GLU A 200 -12.21 -13.76 -21.04
CA GLU A 200 -11.27 -14.00 -19.94
C GLU A 200 -11.59 -13.11 -18.74
N VAL A 201 -11.73 -13.77 -17.61
CA VAL A 201 -11.96 -13.13 -16.31
C VAL A 201 -10.64 -13.14 -15.53
N SER A 202 -10.17 -11.99 -15.11
CA SER A 202 -9.04 -11.90 -14.18
C SER A 202 -9.57 -11.71 -12.75
N ILE A 203 -9.11 -12.57 -11.85
CA ILE A 203 -9.33 -12.39 -10.42
C ILE A 203 -8.16 -11.56 -9.89
N VAL A 204 -8.47 -10.41 -9.33
CA VAL A 204 -7.47 -9.53 -8.70
C VAL A 204 -7.81 -9.45 -7.23
N THR A 205 -6.84 -9.79 -6.39
CA THR A 205 -6.94 -9.63 -4.94
C THR A 205 -6.15 -8.39 -4.56
N PHE A 206 -6.83 -7.45 -3.91
CA PHE A 206 -6.21 -6.26 -3.36
C PHE A 206 -6.03 -6.43 -1.85
N GLN A 207 -4.93 -5.96 -1.32
CA GLN A 207 -4.70 -5.81 0.12
C GLN A 207 -3.90 -4.53 0.37
N ASN A 208 -4.57 -3.43 0.07
CA ASN A 208 -3.97 -2.10 0.09
C ASN A 208 -4.08 -1.46 1.47
N ALA A 209 -3.07 -0.68 1.83
CA ALA A 209 -3.22 0.36 2.83
C ALA A 209 -3.99 1.53 2.23
N LEU A 210 -4.80 2.20 3.05
CA LEU A 210 -5.67 3.29 2.61
C LEU A 210 -5.57 4.49 3.53
N LEU A 211 -5.37 5.66 2.94
CA LEU A 211 -5.39 6.94 3.61
C LEU A 211 -6.37 7.88 2.90
N ILE A 212 -7.33 8.42 3.64
CA ILE A 212 -8.31 9.36 3.12
C ILE A 212 -8.22 10.66 3.92
N ASN A 213 -8.25 11.79 3.26
CA ASN A 213 -8.39 13.07 3.94
C ASN A 213 -9.58 13.88 3.42
N GLY A 214 -10.12 14.72 4.30
CA GLY A 214 -11.24 15.61 4.00
C GLY A 214 -11.49 16.61 5.10
N ILE A 215 -12.43 17.52 4.88
CA ILE A 215 -12.88 18.46 5.91
C ILE A 215 -13.92 17.75 6.79
N THR A 216 -14.95 17.23 6.13
CA THR A 216 -15.99 16.39 6.71
C THR A 216 -16.36 15.36 5.66
N ILE A 217 -16.41 14.10 6.03
CA ILE A 217 -16.78 13.04 5.09
C ILE A 217 -18.13 12.47 5.54
N SER A 218 -19.11 12.52 4.64
CA SER A 218 -20.42 11.92 4.85
C SER A 218 -20.49 10.52 4.25
N ASN A 219 -21.46 9.74 4.73
CA ASN A 219 -21.76 8.37 4.25
C ASN A 219 -20.67 7.33 4.53
N PHE A 220 -19.89 7.50 5.61
CA PHE A 220 -19.12 6.37 6.13
C PHE A 220 -20.05 5.23 6.54
N LYS A 221 -19.73 4.04 6.08
CA LYS A 221 -20.38 2.83 6.61
C LYS A 221 -19.81 2.48 7.99
N PRO A 222 -20.58 1.80 8.85
CA PRO A 222 -20.11 1.40 10.18
C PRO A 222 -18.90 0.46 10.16
N ASP A 223 -18.67 -0.23 9.05
CA ASP A 223 -17.63 -1.23 8.81
C ASP A 223 -16.39 -0.66 8.06
N PHE A 224 -16.32 0.68 7.94
CA PHE A 224 -15.22 1.35 7.25
C PHE A 224 -14.16 1.87 8.23
#